data_e4c69bdae3f6b35dea448c0d7a671cb7
#
_entry.id   e4c69bdae3f6b35dea448c0d7a671cb7
#
_cell.length_a   1.000
_cell.length_b   1.000
_cell.length_c   1.000
_cell.angle_alpha   90.00
_cell.angle_beta   90.00
_cell.angle_gamma   90.00
#
_symmetry.space_group_name_H-M   'P 1'
#
loop_
_entity.id
_entity.type
_entity.pdbx_description
1 polymer ?
#
loop_
_entity_poly.entity_id
_entity_poly.type
_entity_poly.pdbx_seq_one_letter_code
_entity_poly.pdbx_strand_id
1 'polypeptide(L)'
;MAVNELDAQEQAEAPAVTGERAEWLDALDTQRNFLRFTARDLTDEQAGMRTTASELCVGGLIKHVTEVERTWVDFILNGPSPTVDFMAMTEADWARRAEGFRMLPGETLDGVLAAYAEEARRTDDVVAALPDLDVTWPLPEAPWSEPGGRWSARRVLMHIVAETAQHCGHADIIRESLDGARTMG
;
A
#
# COMPACT_ATOMS: atom_id res chain seq x y z
N MET A 1 0.89 4.06 -59.04
CA MET A 1 1.08 4.77 -57.76
C MET A 1 0.06 4.18 -56.79
N ALA A 2 0.51 3.27 -55.99
CA ALA A 2 -0.32 2.70 -54.93
C ALA A 2 0.02 3.49 -53.65
N VAL A 3 -0.94 4.21 -53.10
CA VAL A 3 -0.81 4.88 -51.79
C VAL A 3 -1.14 3.86 -50.70
N ASN A 4 -0.20 3.71 -49.86
CA ASN A 4 -0.15 2.80 -48.71
C ASN A 4 -1.11 3.34 -47.63
N GLU A 5 -2.27 2.72 -47.46
CA GLU A 5 -3.10 2.89 -46.28
C GLU A 5 -2.54 1.98 -45.19
N LEU A 6 -1.64 2.52 -44.40
CA LEU A 6 -1.12 1.86 -43.18
C LEU A 6 -1.99 2.27 -42.00
N ASP A 7 -2.74 1.27 -41.55
CA ASP A 7 -3.15 0.96 -40.16
C ASP A 7 -3.03 2.10 -39.13
N ALA A 8 -4.10 2.85 -38.97
CA ALA A 8 -4.46 3.43 -37.71
C ALA A 8 -5.06 2.29 -36.82
N GLN A 9 -4.23 1.56 -36.13
CA GLN A 9 -4.70 0.72 -35.03
C GLN A 9 -5.28 1.66 -33.97
N GLU A 10 -6.60 1.74 -33.97
CA GLU A 10 -7.42 2.30 -32.90
C GLU A 10 -7.06 1.52 -31.62
N GLN A 11 -6.21 2.12 -30.77
CA GLN A 11 -5.99 1.61 -29.44
C GLN A 11 -7.33 1.75 -28.72
N ALA A 12 -8.05 0.64 -28.61
CA ALA A 12 -9.27 0.56 -27.82
C ALA A 12 -8.91 0.96 -26.39
N GLU A 13 -9.33 2.16 -25.98
CA GLU A 13 -9.21 2.64 -24.63
C GLU A 13 -9.92 1.63 -23.71
N ALA A 14 -9.22 1.11 -22.72
CA ALA A 14 -9.81 0.15 -21.78
C ALA A 14 -11.08 0.78 -21.16
N PRO A 15 -12.19 0.02 -21.03
CA PRO A 15 -13.43 0.57 -20.52
C PRO A 15 -13.20 1.17 -19.13
N ALA A 16 -13.67 2.41 -18.94
CA ALA A 16 -13.53 3.12 -17.67
C ALA A 16 -14.13 2.29 -16.53
N VAL A 17 -13.38 2.13 -15.44
CA VAL A 17 -13.85 1.45 -14.23
C VAL A 17 -14.99 2.28 -13.63
N THR A 18 -16.13 1.64 -13.31
CA THR A 18 -17.33 2.32 -12.80
C THR A 18 -17.91 1.60 -11.58
N GLY A 19 -18.87 2.25 -10.91
CA GLY A 19 -19.55 1.69 -9.75
C GLY A 19 -18.62 1.45 -8.56
N GLU A 20 -18.87 0.41 -7.79
CA GLU A 20 -18.16 0.12 -6.54
C GLU A 20 -16.63 0.06 -6.71
N ARG A 21 -16.14 -0.46 -7.83
CA ARG A 21 -14.69 -0.51 -8.07
C ARG A 21 -14.07 0.89 -8.21
N ALA A 22 -14.76 1.80 -8.88
CA ALA A 22 -14.30 3.18 -9.00
C ALA A 22 -14.25 3.87 -7.62
N GLU A 23 -15.21 3.60 -6.76
CA GLU A 23 -15.22 4.13 -5.39
C GLU A 23 -14.06 3.58 -4.55
N TRP A 24 -13.72 2.30 -4.71
CA TRP A 24 -12.53 1.73 -4.04
C TRP A 24 -11.23 2.32 -4.54
N LEU A 25 -11.10 2.51 -5.86
CA LEU A 25 -9.90 3.14 -6.46
C LEU A 25 -9.75 4.59 -5.98
N ASP A 26 -10.83 5.36 -5.93
CA ASP A 26 -10.84 6.73 -5.43
C ASP A 26 -10.46 6.80 -3.93
N ALA A 27 -11.00 5.90 -3.11
CA ALA A 27 -10.68 5.83 -1.69
C ALA A 27 -9.20 5.47 -1.45
N LEU A 28 -8.66 4.51 -2.21
CA LEU A 28 -7.24 4.14 -2.14
C LEU A 28 -6.35 5.31 -2.57
N ASP A 29 -6.65 5.94 -3.72
CA ASP A 29 -5.86 7.04 -4.24
C ASP A 29 -5.88 8.26 -3.30
N THR A 30 -7.02 8.57 -2.70
CA THR A 30 -7.15 9.62 -1.69
C THR A 30 -6.16 9.41 -0.53
N GLN A 31 -6.11 8.21 0.06
CA GLN A 31 -5.20 7.94 1.18
C GLN A 31 -3.73 7.92 0.75
N ARG A 32 -3.45 7.33 -0.42
CA ARG A 32 -2.10 7.34 -1.00
C ARG A 32 -1.59 8.76 -1.25
N ASN A 33 -2.45 9.65 -1.74
CA ASN A 33 -2.10 11.05 -2.00
C ASN A 33 -1.82 11.80 -0.69
N PHE A 34 -2.59 11.58 0.38
CA PHE A 34 -2.28 12.17 1.68
C PHE A 34 -0.88 11.74 2.16
N LEU A 35 -0.54 10.46 2.09
CA LEU A 35 0.75 9.97 2.56
C LEU A 35 1.91 10.53 1.71
N ARG A 36 1.77 10.55 0.37
CA ARG A 36 2.76 11.15 -0.52
C ARG A 36 2.94 12.65 -0.26
N PHE A 37 1.83 13.36 -0.04
CA PHE A 37 1.86 14.79 0.26
C PHE A 37 2.54 15.09 1.59
N THR A 38 2.34 14.25 2.60
CA THR A 38 3.06 14.35 3.88
C THR A 38 4.57 14.23 3.71
N ALA A 39 5.02 13.40 2.78
CA ALA A 39 6.44 13.20 2.50
C ALA A 39 7.07 14.25 1.58
N ARG A 40 6.30 15.22 1.06
CA ARG A 40 6.81 16.24 0.12
C ARG A 40 8.00 17.00 0.69
N ASP A 41 8.97 17.28 -0.16
CA ASP A 41 10.14 18.12 0.15
C ASP A 41 11.04 17.62 1.30
N LEU A 42 10.86 16.37 1.77
CA LEU A 42 11.77 15.76 2.73
C LEU A 42 13.03 15.25 2.04
N THR A 43 14.16 15.41 2.74
CA THR A 43 15.40 14.71 2.39
C THR A 43 15.33 13.25 2.87
N ASP A 44 16.23 12.39 2.35
CA ASP A 44 16.36 10.99 2.80
C ASP A 44 16.62 10.91 4.31
N GLU A 45 17.47 11.78 4.83
CA GLU A 45 17.76 11.87 6.27
C GLU A 45 16.49 12.22 7.07
N GLN A 46 15.76 13.25 6.65
CA GLN A 46 14.51 13.67 7.29
C GLN A 46 13.44 12.58 7.25
N ALA A 47 13.30 11.88 6.10
CA ALA A 47 12.35 10.77 5.95
C ALA A 47 12.65 9.61 6.91
N GLY A 48 13.92 9.43 7.29
CA GLY A 48 14.35 8.42 8.26
C GLY A 48 14.35 8.87 9.72
N MET A 49 14.13 10.16 10.01
CA MET A 49 14.17 10.70 11.37
C MET A 49 12.99 10.25 12.23
N ARG A 50 13.29 9.94 13.49
CA ARG A 50 12.31 9.64 14.54
C ARG A 50 12.16 10.90 15.40
N THR A 51 11.11 11.65 15.16
CA THR A 51 10.90 12.97 15.78
C THR A 51 9.92 12.93 16.96
N THR A 52 9.36 11.76 17.26
CA THR A 52 8.42 11.54 18.35
C THR A 52 8.92 10.45 19.30
N ALA A 53 8.17 10.14 20.35
CA ALA A 53 8.46 9.00 21.23
C ALA A 53 8.32 7.62 20.56
N SER A 54 7.72 7.58 19.36
CA SER A 54 7.56 6.37 18.56
C SER A 54 8.85 6.00 17.81
N GLU A 55 8.98 4.71 17.48
CA GLU A 55 10.02 4.19 16.58
C GLU A 55 9.75 4.48 15.09
N LEU A 56 8.62 5.10 14.75
CA LEU A 56 8.18 5.34 13.39
C LEU A 56 8.90 6.53 12.76
N CYS A 57 9.08 6.48 11.43
CA CYS A 57 9.53 7.59 10.60
C CYS A 57 8.72 7.62 9.29
N VAL A 58 8.66 8.76 8.62
CA VAL A 58 7.81 8.94 7.42
C VAL A 58 8.16 7.94 6.32
N GLY A 59 9.43 7.79 5.96
CA GLY A 59 9.87 6.84 4.94
C GLY A 59 9.57 5.39 5.30
N GLY A 60 9.75 5.01 6.58
CA GLY A 60 9.40 3.69 7.09
C GLY A 60 7.90 3.40 7.01
N LEU A 61 7.05 4.39 7.27
CA LEU A 61 5.59 4.24 7.13
C LEU A 61 5.18 4.01 5.68
N ILE A 62 5.79 4.70 4.71
CA ILE A 62 5.53 4.48 3.29
C ILE A 62 5.93 3.06 2.88
N LYS A 63 7.09 2.57 3.32
CA LYS A 63 7.50 1.17 3.09
C LYS A 63 6.49 0.19 3.68
N HIS A 64 6.05 0.45 4.91
CA HIS A 64 5.09 -0.42 5.58
C HIS A 64 3.77 -0.51 4.82
N VAL A 65 3.16 0.62 4.45
CA VAL A 65 1.89 0.59 3.71
C VAL A 65 2.04 -0.02 2.31
N THR A 66 3.20 0.14 1.67
CA THR A 66 3.51 -0.55 0.42
C THR A 66 3.48 -2.07 0.59
N GLU A 67 4.09 -2.57 1.67
CA GLU A 67 4.11 -4.00 1.97
C GLU A 67 2.74 -4.54 2.40
N VAL A 68 1.98 -3.74 3.16
CA VAL A 68 0.57 -4.06 3.52
C VAL A 68 -0.25 -4.22 2.23
N GLU A 69 -0.18 -3.24 1.34
CA GLU A 69 -0.92 -3.26 0.08
C GLU A 69 -0.53 -4.47 -0.77
N ARG A 70 0.76 -4.73 -0.95
CA ARG A 70 1.29 -5.89 -1.68
C ARG A 70 0.78 -7.21 -1.11
N THR A 71 0.95 -7.40 0.18
CA THR A 71 0.59 -8.65 0.87
C THR A 71 -0.91 -8.94 0.76
N TRP A 72 -1.73 -7.91 0.92
CA TRP A 72 -3.18 -8.07 0.88
C TRP A 72 -3.73 -8.20 -0.55
N VAL A 73 -3.10 -7.58 -1.54
CA VAL A 73 -3.41 -7.82 -2.96
C VAL A 73 -3.03 -9.24 -3.36
N ASP A 74 -1.88 -9.73 -2.93
CA ASP A 74 -1.50 -11.14 -3.13
C ASP A 74 -2.50 -12.10 -2.47
N PHE A 75 -3.00 -11.75 -1.28
CA PHE A 75 -4.06 -12.51 -0.62
C PHE A 75 -5.37 -12.52 -1.41
N ILE A 76 -5.76 -11.39 -2.02
CA ILE A 76 -6.95 -11.35 -2.91
C ILE A 76 -6.79 -12.34 -4.07
N LEU A 77 -5.61 -12.37 -4.67
CA LEU A 77 -5.36 -13.18 -5.87
C LEU A 77 -5.17 -14.67 -5.56
N ASN A 78 -4.47 -15.00 -4.48
CA ASN A 78 -3.91 -16.33 -4.26
C ASN A 78 -4.38 -16.99 -2.95
N GLY A 79 -5.06 -16.25 -2.07
CA GLY A 79 -5.33 -16.68 -0.71
C GLY A 79 -4.13 -16.51 0.22
N PRO A 80 -4.17 -17.14 1.42
CA PRO A 80 -3.10 -17.01 2.41
C PRO A 80 -1.79 -17.61 1.89
N SER A 81 -0.68 -16.90 2.13
CA SER A 81 0.65 -17.38 1.77
C SER A 81 1.00 -18.64 2.56
N PRO A 82 1.39 -19.73 1.90
CA PRO A 82 1.77 -20.97 2.59
C PRO A 82 3.13 -20.86 3.31
N THR A 83 3.89 -19.78 3.05
CA THR A 83 5.24 -19.59 3.61
C THR A 83 5.25 -18.75 4.88
N VAL A 84 4.12 -18.13 5.24
CA VAL A 84 4.01 -17.28 6.43
C VAL A 84 3.23 -18.03 7.51
N ASP A 85 3.93 -18.47 8.54
CA ASP A 85 3.36 -19.04 9.76
C ASP A 85 3.62 -18.06 10.92
N PHE A 86 2.64 -17.23 11.23
CA PHE A 86 2.74 -16.26 12.33
C PHE A 86 2.84 -16.92 13.70
N MET A 87 2.37 -18.17 13.85
CA MET A 87 2.44 -18.91 15.12
C MET A 87 3.84 -19.47 15.37
N ALA A 88 4.64 -19.64 14.31
CA ALA A 88 6.01 -20.16 14.36
C ALA A 88 7.09 -19.06 14.24
N MET A 89 6.70 -17.78 14.14
CA MET A 89 7.67 -16.66 13.99
C MET A 89 8.61 -16.58 15.20
N THR A 90 9.91 -16.55 14.89
CA THR A 90 10.98 -16.34 15.86
C THR A 90 11.18 -14.85 16.16
N GLU A 91 11.95 -14.54 17.22
CA GLU A 91 12.36 -13.16 17.54
C GLU A 91 13.08 -12.49 16.34
N ALA A 92 13.92 -13.25 15.63
CA ALA A 92 14.60 -12.75 14.44
C ALA A 92 13.64 -12.41 13.28
N ASP A 93 12.54 -13.16 13.13
CA ASP A 93 11.51 -12.87 12.13
C ASP A 93 10.74 -11.60 12.48
N TRP A 94 10.40 -11.42 13.76
CA TRP A 94 9.79 -10.19 14.25
C TRP A 94 10.71 -8.97 14.10
N ALA A 95 12.01 -9.12 14.39
CA ALA A 95 13.00 -8.06 14.18
C ALA A 95 13.10 -7.66 12.71
N ARG A 96 13.13 -8.63 11.80
CA ARG A 96 13.13 -8.38 10.34
C ARG A 96 11.86 -7.67 9.89
N ARG A 97 10.71 -8.06 10.42
CA ARG A 97 9.44 -7.37 10.15
C ARG A 97 9.46 -5.92 10.62
N ALA A 98 10.09 -5.64 11.75
CA ALA A 98 10.25 -4.27 12.27
C ALA A 98 11.14 -3.39 11.38
N GLU A 99 12.06 -3.96 10.58
CA GLU A 99 12.86 -3.22 9.59
C GLU A 99 12.00 -2.60 8.49
N GLY A 100 10.82 -3.17 8.20
CA GLY A 100 9.84 -2.60 7.27
C GLY A 100 9.35 -1.21 7.68
N PHE A 101 9.49 -0.83 8.95
CA PHE A 101 9.11 0.48 9.46
C PHE A 101 10.26 1.50 9.52
N ARG A 102 11.40 1.21 8.89
CA ARG A 102 12.61 2.04 8.94
C ARG A 102 13.16 2.30 7.55
N MET A 103 13.79 3.45 7.37
CA MET A 103 14.71 3.66 6.26
C MET A 103 16.04 2.94 6.58
N LEU A 104 16.43 2.00 5.72
CA LEU A 104 17.68 1.26 5.86
C LEU A 104 18.82 1.97 5.13
N PRO A 105 20.10 1.69 5.49
CA PRO A 105 21.23 2.25 4.77
C PRO A 105 21.17 2.00 3.27
N GLY A 106 21.29 3.07 2.47
CA GLY A 106 21.22 3.01 1.01
C GLY A 106 19.82 3.12 0.41
N GLU A 107 18.77 3.15 1.22
CA GLU A 107 17.43 3.49 0.75
C GLU A 107 17.27 5.02 0.63
N THR A 108 16.53 5.44 -0.40
CA THR A 108 16.20 6.85 -0.62
C THR A 108 14.69 7.05 -0.56
N LEU A 109 14.25 8.24 -0.21
CA LEU A 109 12.83 8.59 -0.22
C LEU A 109 12.21 8.43 -1.60
N ASP A 110 12.91 8.87 -2.65
CA ASP A 110 12.47 8.70 -4.04
C ASP A 110 12.29 7.22 -4.40
N GLY A 111 13.22 6.36 -3.97
CA GLY A 111 13.13 4.91 -4.19
C GLY A 111 11.92 4.28 -3.49
N VAL A 112 11.66 4.70 -2.26
CA VAL A 112 10.51 4.23 -1.47
C VAL A 112 9.20 4.72 -2.09
N LEU A 113 9.11 5.97 -2.52
CA LEU A 113 7.94 6.52 -3.19
C LEU A 113 7.69 5.87 -4.57
N ALA A 114 8.76 5.55 -5.31
CA ALA A 114 8.65 4.84 -6.58
C ALA A 114 8.10 3.42 -6.40
N ALA A 115 8.57 2.68 -5.38
CA ALA A 115 8.05 1.37 -5.03
C ALA A 115 6.57 1.42 -4.62
N TYR A 116 6.18 2.44 -3.86
CA TYR A 116 4.78 2.67 -3.50
C TYR A 116 3.90 2.96 -4.70
N ALA A 117 4.37 3.79 -5.64
CA ALA A 117 3.64 4.10 -6.87
C ALA A 117 3.49 2.85 -7.78
N GLU A 118 4.49 1.98 -7.83
CA GLU A 118 4.43 0.73 -8.57
C GLU A 118 3.36 -0.21 -7.99
N GLU A 119 3.36 -0.38 -6.65
CA GLU A 119 2.37 -1.23 -6.00
C GLU A 119 0.95 -0.67 -6.13
N ALA A 120 0.79 0.67 -6.04
CA ALA A 120 -0.49 1.34 -6.26
C ALA A 120 -1.05 1.01 -7.65
N ARG A 121 -0.24 1.11 -8.71
CA ARG A 121 -0.68 0.74 -10.07
C ARG A 121 -1.08 -0.73 -10.17
N ARG A 122 -0.27 -1.62 -9.59
CA ARG A 122 -0.58 -3.05 -9.56
C ARG A 122 -1.92 -3.32 -8.87
N THR A 123 -2.18 -2.67 -7.75
CA THR A 123 -3.45 -2.79 -7.02
C THR A 123 -4.61 -2.31 -7.86
N ASP A 124 -4.46 -1.17 -8.53
CA ASP A 124 -5.50 -0.59 -9.39
C ASP A 124 -5.85 -1.53 -10.54
N ASP A 125 -4.84 -2.11 -11.19
CA ASP A 125 -5.03 -3.12 -12.24
C ASP A 125 -5.77 -4.36 -11.72
N VAL A 126 -5.42 -4.84 -10.53
CA VAL A 126 -6.09 -5.98 -9.91
C VAL A 126 -7.54 -5.65 -9.59
N VAL A 127 -7.82 -4.51 -8.96
CA VAL A 127 -9.20 -4.07 -8.61
C VAL A 127 -10.06 -3.93 -9.86
N ALA A 128 -9.50 -3.36 -10.93
CA ALA A 128 -10.20 -3.20 -12.20
C ALA A 128 -10.55 -4.55 -12.84
N ALA A 129 -9.64 -5.53 -12.75
CA ALA A 129 -9.76 -6.83 -13.41
C ALA A 129 -10.50 -7.89 -12.58
N LEU A 130 -10.68 -7.70 -11.25
CA LEU A 130 -11.36 -8.69 -10.41
C LEU A 130 -12.78 -9.00 -10.94
N PRO A 131 -13.13 -10.26 -11.16
CA PRO A 131 -14.47 -10.61 -11.64
C PRO A 131 -15.55 -10.36 -10.56
N ASP A 132 -15.19 -10.57 -9.29
CA ASP A 132 -16.09 -10.50 -8.15
C ASP A 132 -15.34 -10.02 -6.90
N LEU A 133 -15.89 -9.04 -6.18
CA LEU A 133 -15.36 -8.55 -4.90
C LEU A 133 -15.79 -9.39 -3.69
N ASP A 134 -16.73 -10.33 -3.88
CA ASP A 134 -17.22 -11.22 -2.82
C ASP A 134 -16.43 -12.55 -2.70
N VAL A 135 -15.46 -12.80 -3.60
CA VAL A 135 -14.55 -13.94 -3.47
C VAL A 135 -13.84 -13.88 -2.12
N THR A 136 -13.89 -14.99 -1.36
CA THR A 136 -13.34 -15.05 -0.01
C THR A 136 -12.23 -16.08 0.13
N TRP A 137 -11.22 -15.75 0.94
CA TRP A 137 -10.17 -16.65 1.37
C TRP A 137 -10.17 -16.81 2.91
N PRO A 138 -9.75 -17.97 3.43
CA PRO A 138 -9.50 -18.11 4.87
C PRO A 138 -8.34 -17.19 5.27
N LEU A 139 -8.45 -16.55 6.44
CA LEU A 139 -7.33 -15.81 7.01
C LEU A 139 -6.21 -16.77 7.43
N PRO A 140 -4.94 -16.33 7.36
CA PRO A 140 -3.85 -17.08 7.97
C PRO A 140 -4.07 -17.17 9.49
N GLU A 141 -3.62 -18.28 10.08
CA GLU A 141 -3.60 -18.40 11.54
C GLU A 141 -2.59 -17.40 12.10
N ALA A 142 -3.04 -16.58 13.04
CA ALA A 142 -2.22 -15.58 13.71
C ALA A 142 -2.75 -15.32 15.13
N PRO A 143 -1.89 -14.87 16.07
CA PRO A 143 -2.32 -14.62 17.46
C PRO A 143 -3.45 -13.61 17.62
N TRP A 144 -3.66 -12.76 16.60
CA TRP A 144 -4.69 -11.72 16.57
C TRP A 144 -5.88 -12.08 15.68
N SER A 145 -5.87 -13.22 15.01
CA SER A 145 -6.95 -13.66 14.10
C SER A 145 -7.93 -14.57 14.83
N GLU A 146 -9.23 -14.38 14.56
CA GLU A 146 -10.22 -15.35 15.00
C GLU A 146 -10.08 -16.66 14.20
N PRO A 147 -10.11 -17.82 14.84
CA PRO A 147 -10.03 -19.11 14.13
C PRO A 147 -11.14 -19.27 13.10
N GLY A 148 -10.78 -19.64 11.88
CA GLY A 148 -11.73 -19.85 10.78
C GLY A 148 -12.27 -18.59 10.14
N GLY A 149 -11.72 -17.41 10.48
CA GLY A 149 -12.06 -16.15 9.84
C GLY A 149 -11.83 -16.19 8.33
N ARG A 150 -12.69 -15.53 7.57
CA ARG A 150 -12.57 -15.39 6.10
C ARG A 150 -12.81 -13.95 5.72
N TRP A 151 -11.99 -13.45 4.77
CA TRP A 151 -12.19 -12.13 4.20
C TRP A 151 -12.48 -12.19 2.71
N SER A 152 -13.41 -11.33 2.28
CA SER A 152 -13.64 -11.06 0.86
C SER A 152 -12.63 -10.05 0.32
N ALA A 153 -12.49 -9.98 -1.00
CA ALA A 153 -11.70 -8.95 -1.65
C ALA A 153 -12.16 -7.54 -1.20
N ARG A 154 -13.46 -7.30 -1.11
CA ARG A 154 -14.03 -6.05 -0.58
C ARG A 154 -13.55 -5.75 0.84
N ARG A 155 -13.54 -6.75 1.73
CA ARG A 155 -13.07 -6.58 3.11
C ARG A 155 -11.57 -6.27 3.17
N VAL A 156 -10.79 -6.86 2.26
CA VAL A 156 -9.36 -6.60 2.12
C VAL A 156 -9.10 -5.16 1.67
N LEU A 157 -9.82 -4.68 0.64
CA LEU A 157 -9.68 -3.29 0.18
C LEU A 157 -10.01 -2.28 1.28
N MET A 158 -11.08 -2.54 2.06
CA MET A 158 -11.40 -1.73 3.24
C MET A 158 -10.25 -1.73 4.26
N HIS A 159 -9.58 -2.86 4.46
CA HIS A 159 -8.44 -2.95 5.38
C HIS A 159 -7.25 -2.15 4.87
N ILE A 160 -6.91 -2.23 3.59
CA ILE A 160 -5.82 -1.44 2.99
C ILE A 160 -6.08 0.07 3.15
N VAL A 161 -7.31 0.52 2.87
CA VAL A 161 -7.71 1.94 3.06
C VAL A 161 -7.55 2.33 4.54
N ALA A 162 -8.03 1.50 5.47
CA ALA A 162 -7.96 1.79 6.91
C ALA A 162 -6.51 1.84 7.42
N GLU A 163 -5.66 0.90 7.01
CA GLU A 163 -4.23 0.87 7.35
C GLU A 163 -3.52 2.12 6.84
N THR A 164 -3.73 2.46 5.55
CA THR A 164 -3.11 3.65 4.96
C THR A 164 -3.58 4.92 5.66
N ALA A 165 -4.88 5.07 5.91
CA ALA A 165 -5.44 6.23 6.61
C ALA A 165 -4.87 6.38 8.03
N GLN A 166 -4.76 5.28 8.79
CA GLN A 166 -4.17 5.27 10.11
C GLN A 166 -2.71 5.74 10.08
N HIS A 167 -1.95 5.26 9.10
CA HIS A 167 -0.55 5.61 8.95
C HIS A 167 -0.34 7.01 8.35
N CYS A 168 -1.29 7.56 7.60
CA CYS A 168 -1.31 8.98 7.23
C CYS A 168 -1.32 9.87 8.47
N GLY A 169 -2.19 9.57 9.44
CA GLY A 169 -2.21 10.33 10.70
C GLY A 169 -0.91 10.23 11.51
N HIS A 170 -0.29 9.06 11.57
CA HIS A 170 1.02 8.89 12.19
C HIS A 170 2.10 9.72 11.48
N ALA A 171 2.14 9.65 10.14
CA ALA A 171 3.08 10.40 9.34
C ALA A 171 2.91 11.92 9.51
N ASP A 172 1.68 12.40 9.60
CA ASP A 172 1.37 13.82 9.79
C ASP A 172 1.90 14.34 11.14
N ILE A 173 1.69 13.60 12.23
CA ILE A 173 2.24 13.94 13.55
C ILE A 173 3.78 13.94 13.53
N ILE A 174 4.41 12.97 12.87
CA ILE A 174 5.87 12.91 12.73
C ILE A 174 6.37 14.12 11.93
N ARG A 175 5.70 14.46 10.85
CA ARG A 175 6.01 15.61 10.00
C ARG A 175 5.86 16.92 10.74
N GLU A 176 4.77 17.12 11.47
CA GLU A 176 4.55 18.30 12.29
C GLU A 176 5.66 18.46 13.34
N SER A 177 6.09 17.36 13.96
CA SER A 177 7.21 17.36 14.93
C SER A 177 8.56 17.65 14.29
N LEU A 178 8.73 17.35 13.00
CA LEU A 178 9.98 17.54 12.27
C LEU A 178 10.19 19.00 11.86
N ASP A 179 9.21 19.60 11.21
CA ASP A 179 9.34 20.92 10.58
C ASP A 179 8.08 21.79 10.65
N GLY A 180 7.03 21.33 11.33
CA GLY A 180 5.77 22.04 11.48
C GLY A 180 4.83 21.94 10.27
N ALA A 181 5.22 21.26 9.19
CA ALA A 181 4.35 21.07 8.04
C ALA A 181 3.22 20.09 8.35
N ARG A 182 2.05 20.33 7.76
CA ARG A 182 0.83 19.54 7.97
C ARG A 182 0.25 19.11 6.64
N THR A 183 -0.42 17.97 6.64
CA THR A 183 -1.19 17.47 5.48
C THR A 183 -2.54 18.15 5.41
N MET A 184 -3.19 18.31 6.56
CA MET A 184 -4.49 18.99 6.70
C MET A 184 -4.37 20.04 7.80
N GLY A 185 -4.49 21.33 7.46
CA GLY A 185 -4.44 22.41 8.43
C GLY A 185 -4.07 23.73 7.83
#